data_d45571d21052616d89d05e841601e4d3
#
_entry.id   d45571d21052616d89d05e841601e4d3
#
_cell.length_a   1.000
_cell.length_b   1.000
_cell.length_c   1.000
_cell.angle_alpha   90.00
_cell.angle_beta   90.00
_cell.angle_gamma   90.00
#
_symmetry.space_group_name_H-M   'P 1'
#
loop_
_entity.id
_entity.type
_entity.pdbx_description
1 polymer ?
#
loop_
_entity_poly.entity_id
_entity_poly.type
_entity_poly.pdbx_seq_one_letter_code
_entity_poly.pdbx_strand_id
1 'polypeptide(L)'
;MLTEIDSRLLEKIADLTGKPVGAFNIRKDSGCEARQSTEHIEIVPQPEGKSGIIIRIKPGAKGEQCHIPVIISKTGLSEMVYNDFYIGEDCDVDIVAGCGIHNSGCDESRHDGVHTFYVGKNSHVHYSEKHYGEGDGNGKNVMNPQTIVYLEEGASIQMDTVQIRGIDSTKRYTKIVCGKDTEGVVTERLLTHGHQEATSDMEIVLDGENSRGRVISRSVAQDESSQLFYPRMVGNAKCFGHVQCDSIIMGSAKIRSIPEIAANSTDAQLIHEAAIGKIAGDQLLKLQTLGLTAEEAEDTILKGFLA
;
A
#
# COMPACT_ATOMS: atom_id res chain seq x y z
N MET A 1 -14.49 -18.83 -13.35
CA MET A 1 -15.17 -19.22 -12.07
C MET A 1 -14.09 -19.24 -10.98
N LEU A 2 -14.31 -18.55 -9.89
CA LEU A 2 -13.36 -18.48 -8.78
C LEU A 2 -13.24 -19.83 -8.09
N THR A 3 -12.01 -20.25 -7.78
CA THR A 3 -11.70 -21.45 -7.00
C THR A 3 -11.72 -21.13 -5.49
N GLU A 4 -11.56 -22.15 -4.65
CA GLU A 4 -11.41 -21.96 -3.20
C GLU A 4 -10.16 -21.12 -2.85
N ILE A 5 -9.05 -21.34 -3.57
CA ILE A 5 -7.82 -20.55 -3.45
C ILE A 5 -8.10 -19.08 -3.77
N ASP A 6 -8.77 -18.81 -4.90
CA ASP A 6 -9.10 -17.46 -5.31
C ASP A 6 -9.97 -16.73 -4.25
N SER A 7 -10.97 -17.44 -3.70
CA SER A 7 -11.86 -16.89 -2.68
C SER A 7 -11.11 -16.56 -1.39
N ARG A 8 -10.17 -17.42 -0.97
CA ARG A 8 -9.30 -17.17 0.18
C ARG A 8 -8.36 -15.98 -0.05
N LEU A 9 -7.80 -15.85 -1.25
CA LEU A 9 -6.97 -14.70 -1.60
C LEU A 9 -7.80 -13.40 -1.55
N LEU A 10 -9.00 -13.38 -2.13
CA LEU A 10 -9.90 -12.22 -2.08
C LEU A 10 -10.24 -11.79 -0.66
N GLU A 11 -10.49 -12.75 0.23
CA GLU A 11 -10.70 -12.46 1.66
C GLU A 11 -9.46 -11.80 2.29
N LYS A 12 -8.25 -12.31 1.99
CA LYS A 12 -7.00 -11.80 2.56
C LYS A 12 -6.62 -10.40 2.08
N ILE A 13 -6.86 -10.10 0.80
CA ILE A 13 -6.39 -8.84 0.18
C ILE A 13 -7.46 -7.74 0.14
N ALA A 14 -8.74 -8.08 0.23
CA ALA A 14 -9.82 -7.11 0.05
C ALA A 14 -11.00 -7.32 1.01
N ASP A 15 -10.87 -8.20 1.99
CA ASP A 15 -11.91 -8.60 2.95
C ASP A 15 -13.23 -9.07 2.27
N LEU A 16 -13.10 -9.66 1.06
CA LEU A 16 -14.24 -10.09 0.24
C LEU A 16 -14.54 -11.57 0.43
N THR A 17 -15.70 -11.87 1.00
CA THR A 17 -16.24 -13.25 1.15
C THR A 17 -17.27 -13.60 0.07
N GLY A 18 -17.50 -12.69 -0.89
CA GLY A 18 -18.47 -12.83 -1.98
C GLY A 18 -18.32 -11.74 -3.03
N LYS A 19 -19.37 -11.52 -3.81
CA LYS A 19 -19.38 -10.43 -4.81
C LYS A 19 -19.37 -9.07 -4.08
N PRO A 20 -18.45 -8.15 -4.43
CA PRO A 20 -18.41 -6.82 -3.82
C PRO A 20 -19.70 -6.05 -4.04
N VAL A 21 -20.05 -5.20 -3.10
CA VAL A 21 -21.08 -4.17 -3.25
C VAL A 21 -20.46 -2.93 -3.87
N GLY A 22 -21.18 -2.21 -4.73
CA GLY A 22 -20.69 -1.03 -5.41
C GLY A 22 -19.94 -1.34 -6.71
N ALA A 23 -18.98 -0.48 -7.07
CA ALA A 23 -18.17 -0.67 -8.27
C ALA A 23 -17.02 -1.65 -7.98
N PHE A 24 -16.72 -2.51 -8.94
CA PHE A 24 -15.59 -3.42 -8.77
C PHE A 24 -15.01 -3.91 -10.09
N ASN A 25 -13.75 -4.32 -10.05
CA ASN A 25 -13.08 -5.08 -11.10
C ASN A 25 -12.18 -6.15 -10.47
N ILE A 26 -12.64 -7.39 -10.50
CA ILE A 26 -11.84 -8.54 -10.05
C ILE A 26 -10.99 -9.01 -11.23
N ARG A 27 -9.68 -8.94 -11.05
CA ARG A 27 -8.70 -9.42 -12.02
C ARG A 27 -8.14 -10.75 -11.56
N LYS A 28 -8.05 -11.73 -12.48
CA LYS A 28 -7.47 -13.04 -12.22
C LYS A 28 -6.59 -13.47 -13.39
N ASP A 29 -5.36 -13.88 -13.09
CA ASP A 29 -4.41 -14.48 -14.05
C ASP A 29 -4.35 -13.70 -15.38
N SER A 30 -4.14 -12.39 -15.32
CA SER A 30 -4.11 -11.43 -16.43
C SER A 30 -5.45 -11.16 -17.14
N GLY A 31 -6.54 -11.76 -16.69
CA GLY A 31 -7.89 -11.57 -17.22
C GLY A 31 -8.81 -10.76 -16.30
N CYS A 32 -9.91 -10.25 -16.85
CA CYS A 32 -11.01 -9.70 -16.08
C CYS A 32 -11.99 -10.84 -15.76
N GLU A 33 -12.08 -11.26 -14.49
CA GLU A 33 -13.03 -12.29 -14.06
C GLU A 33 -14.44 -11.69 -13.91
N ALA A 34 -14.53 -10.49 -13.33
CA ALA A 34 -15.81 -9.81 -13.16
C ALA A 34 -15.60 -8.29 -13.04
N ARG A 35 -16.54 -7.52 -13.57
CA ARG A 35 -16.55 -6.05 -13.51
C ARG A 35 -17.96 -5.51 -13.35
N GLN A 36 -18.09 -4.46 -12.58
CA GLN A 36 -19.35 -3.72 -12.41
C GLN A 36 -19.05 -2.24 -12.19
N SER A 37 -19.71 -1.39 -12.97
CA SER A 37 -19.80 0.06 -12.73
C SER A 37 -21.07 0.36 -11.92
N THR A 38 -21.10 1.54 -11.29
CA THR A 38 -22.30 2.11 -10.64
C THR A 38 -22.77 3.36 -11.40
N GLU A 39 -23.76 4.05 -10.87
CA GLU A 39 -24.20 5.32 -11.42
C GLU A 39 -23.11 6.39 -11.37
N HIS A 40 -22.31 6.40 -10.30
CA HIS A 40 -21.27 7.40 -10.05
C HIS A 40 -19.86 6.93 -10.39
N ILE A 41 -19.59 5.62 -10.48
CA ILE A 41 -18.28 5.07 -10.77
C ILE A 41 -18.32 4.24 -12.06
N GLU A 42 -17.65 4.72 -13.09
CA GLU A 42 -17.42 3.99 -14.33
C GLU A 42 -16.08 3.28 -14.31
N ILE A 43 -16.06 1.98 -14.65
CA ILE A 43 -14.83 1.18 -14.80
C ILE A 43 -14.78 0.63 -16.22
N VAL A 44 -13.79 1.05 -17.00
CA VAL A 44 -13.56 0.59 -18.36
C VAL A 44 -12.15 0.02 -18.53
N PRO A 45 -11.91 -0.86 -19.51
CA PRO A 45 -10.55 -1.32 -19.79
C PRO A 45 -9.67 -0.19 -20.30
N GLN A 46 -8.36 -0.32 -20.10
CA GLN A 46 -7.38 0.53 -20.79
C GLN A 46 -7.51 0.37 -22.33
N PRO A 47 -7.08 1.36 -23.13
CA PRO A 47 -6.99 1.22 -24.58
C PRO A 47 -6.18 -0.01 -25.02
N GLU A 48 -6.42 -0.46 -26.24
CA GLU A 48 -5.71 -1.59 -26.84
C GLU A 48 -4.19 -1.45 -26.70
N GLY A 49 -3.54 -2.53 -26.31
CA GLY A 49 -2.09 -2.59 -26.07
C GLY A 49 -1.64 -2.21 -24.64
N LYS A 50 -2.53 -1.69 -23.78
CA LYS A 50 -2.23 -1.38 -22.38
C LYS A 50 -3.12 -2.20 -21.45
N SER A 51 -2.53 -3.04 -20.62
CA SER A 51 -3.27 -3.85 -19.63
C SER A 51 -3.71 -2.99 -18.45
N GLY A 52 -4.94 -3.18 -17.96
CA GLY A 52 -5.47 -2.49 -16.79
C GLY A 52 -6.84 -1.84 -17.03
N ILE A 53 -7.16 -0.87 -16.18
CA ILE A 53 -8.47 -0.21 -16.17
C ILE A 53 -8.36 1.30 -15.99
N ILE A 54 -9.40 1.99 -16.46
CA ILE A 54 -9.64 3.40 -16.13
C ILE A 54 -10.87 3.45 -15.24
N ILE A 55 -10.75 4.11 -14.10
CA ILE A 55 -11.82 4.36 -13.14
C ILE A 55 -12.15 5.86 -13.20
N ARG A 56 -13.41 6.19 -13.51
CA ARG A 56 -13.91 7.57 -13.49
C ARG A 56 -14.98 7.71 -12.45
N ILE A 57 -14.79 8.62 -11.51
CA ILE A 57 -15.74 8.94 -10.44
C ILE A 57 -16.33 10.30 -10.74
N LYS A 58 -17.65 10.36 -10.88
CA LYS A 58 -18.37 11.60 -11.22
C LYS A 58 -18.27 12.60 -10.07
N PRO A 59 -18.25 13.92 -10.38
CA PRO A 59 -18.28 14.95 -9.34
C PRO A 59 -19.46 14.78 -8.38
N GLY A 60 -19.22 15.03 -7.09
CA GLY A 60 -20.22 14.94 -6.03
C GLY A 60 -20.54 13.52 -5.54
N ALA A 61 -19.84 12.48 -5.99
CA ALA A 61 -20.01 11.13 -5.47
C ALA A 61 -19.63 11.04 -3.97
N LYS A 62 -20.55 10.55 -3.13
CA LYS A 62 -20.36 10.48 -1.67
C LYS A 62 -20.63 9.07 -1.13
N GLY A 63 -19.71 8.57 -0.29
CA GLY A 63 -19.85 7.26 0.36
C GLY A 63 -19.80 6.09 -0.64
N GLU A 64 -19.21 6.28 -1.80
CA GLU A 64 -19.08 5.25 -2.84
C GLU A 64 -17.84 4.39 -2.59
N GLN A 65 -17.95 3.11 -2.94
CA GLN A 65 -16.86 2.14 -2.81
C GLN A 65 -16.48 1.53 -4.15
N CYS A 66 -15.17 1.37 -4.37
CA CYS A 66 -14.61 0.72 -5.54
C CYS A 66 -13.59 -0.36 -5.14
N HIS A 67 -13.82 -1.61 -5.54
CA HIS A 67 -12.90 -2.73 -5.23
C HIS A 67 -12.17 -3.17 -6.49
N ILE A 68 -10.83 -3.22 -6.44
CA ILE A 68 -9.98 -3.63 -7.57
C ILE A 68 -8.96 -4.71 -7.20
N PRO A 69 -9.39 -5.84 -6.62
CA PRO A 69 -8.47 -6.91 -6.26
C PRO A 69 -7.90 -7.62 -7.48
N VAL A 70 -6.64 -8.07 -7.35
CA VAL A 70 -5.92 -8.88 -8.32
C VAL A 70 -5.53 -10.21 -7.70
N ILE A 71 -5.80 -11.30 -8.40
CA ILE A 71 -5.42 -12.66 -8.00
C ILE A 71 -4.51 -13.25 -9.06
N ILE A 72 -3.36 -13.78 -8.63
CA ILE A 72 -2.49 -14.62 -9.43
C ILE A 72 -2.46 -15.99 -8.79
N SER A 73 -3.07 -16.97 -9.45
CA SER A 73 -3.08 -18.39 -9.04
C SER A 73 -2.32 -19.29 -10.01
N LYS A 74 -1.89 -18.75 -11.15
CA LYS A 74 -1.09 -19.43 -12.15
C LYS A 74 0.39 -19.17 -11.94
N THR A 75 1.14 -20.22 -11.62
CA THR A 75 2.61 -20.17 -11.50
C THR A 75 3.28 -19.68 -12.77
N GLY A 76 4.35 -18.90 -12.59
CA GLY A 76 5.15 -18.37 -13.70
C GLY A 76 4.50 -17.20 -14.44
N LEU A 77 3.40 -16.67 -13.93
CA LEU A 77 2.75 -15.51 -14.52
C LEU A 77 3.50 -14.23 -14.13
N SER A 78 3.86 -13.44 -15.12
CA SER A 78 4.39 -12.08 -14.94
C SER A 78 3.51 -11.09 -15.67
N GLU A 79 2.99 -10.09 -14.97
CA GLU A 79 2.15 -9.06 -15.57
C GLU A 79 2.49 -7.66 -15.07
N MET A 80 2.23 -6.67 -15.94
CA MET A 80 2.22 -5.25 -15.59
C MET A 80 0.84 -4.67 -15.90
N VAL A 81 0.26 -3.96 -14.95
CA VAL A 81 -1.11 -3.46 -15.02
C VAL A 81 -1.16 -1.97 -14.69
N TYR A 82 -1.89 -1.19 -15.50
CA TYR A 82 -2.04 0.25 -15.33
C TYR A 82 -3.48 0.59 -14.95
N ASN A 83 -3.66 1.20 -13.78
CA ASN A 83 -4.96 1.64 -13.30
C ASN A 83 -4.94 3.16 -13.11
N ASP A 84 -5.72 3.86 -13.94
CA ASP A 84 -5.81 5.31 -13.90
C ASP A 84 -7.15 5.71 -13.25
N PHE A 85 -7.08 6.51 -12.17
CA PHE A 85 -8.23 6.98 -11.39
C PHE A 85 -8.45 8.47 -11.63
N TYR A 86 -9.59 8.80 -12.18
CA TYR A 86 -10.04 10.17 -12.37
C TYR A 86 -11.19 10.42 -11.40
N ILE A 87 -10.91 11.10 -10.29
CA ILE A 87 -11.87 11.45 -9.26
C ILE A 87 -12.34 12.89 -9.52
N GLY A 88 -13.66 13.07 -9.70
CA GLY A 88 -14.27 14.39 -9.89
C GLY A 88 -14.13 15.29 -8.66
N GLU A 89 -14.66 16.51 -8.76
CA GLU A 89 -14.68 17.45 -7.63
C GLU A 89 -15.72 17.04 -6.59
N ASP A 90 -15.51 17.46 -5.33
CA ASP A 90 -16.44 17.28 -4.22
C ASP A 90 -16.83 15.81 -3.94
N CYS A 91 -15.93 14.86 -4.20
CA CYS A 91 -16.14 13.43 -3.95
C CYS A 91 -15.72 13.01 -2.53
N ASP A 92 -16.27 11.87 -2.08
CA ASP A 92 -15.85 11.17 -0.87
C ASP A 92 -15.97 9.66 -1.12
N VAL A 93 -14.82 8.98 -1.29
CA VAL A 93 -14.78 7.63 -1.86
C VAL A 93 -13.76 6.73 -1.20
N ASP A 94 -14.12 5.46 -1.01
CA ASP A 94 -13.24 4.39 -0.57
C ASP A 94 -12.82 3.53 -1.76
N ILE A 95 -11.51 3.34 -1.93
CA ILE A 95 -10.95 2.47 -2.97
C ILE A 95 -10.16 1.36 -2.28
N VAL A 96 -10.60 0.12 -2.49
CA VAL A 96 -9.96 -1.07 -1.93
C VAL A 96 -9.25 -1.81 -3.04
N ALA A 97 -7.92 -1.80 -2.98
CA ALA A 97 -7.04 -2.54 -3.85
C ALA A 97 -6.39 -3.70 -3.08
N GLY A 98 -5.78 -4.59 -3.81
CA GLY A 98 -4.96 -5.63 -3.23
C GLY A 98 -4.50 -6.62 -4.27
N CYS A 99 -3.34 -7.23 -4.04
CA CYS A 99 -2.84 -8.29 -4.88
C CYS A 99 -2.50 -9.51 -4.05
N GLY A 100 -3.05 -10.68 -4.46
CA GLY A 100 -2.77 -11.98 -3.88
C GLY A 100 -2.10 -12.90 -4.88
N ILE A 101 -0.97 -13.50 -4.50
CA ILE A 101 -0.26 -14.50 -5.30
C ILE A 101 -0.32 -15.85 -4.58
N HIS A 102 -0.81 -16.88 -5.27
CA HIS A 102 -0.63 -18.28 -4.88
C HIS A 102 0.33 -18.95 -5.86
N ASN A 103 1.51 -19.33 -5.39
CA ASN A 103 2.53 -19.97 -6.21
C ASN A 103 2.85 -21.37 -5.68
N SER A 104 2.39 -22.40 -6.37
CA SER A 104 2.64 -23.81 -6.05
C SER A 104 3.74 -24.46 -6.90
N GLY A 105 4.39 -23.69 -7.76
CA GLY A 105 5.43 -24.18 -8.67
C GLY A 105 6.83 -23.65 -8.40
N CYS A 106 7.71 -23.79 -9.39
CA CYS A 106 9.12 -23.41 -9.27
C CYS A 106 9.46 -22.09 -9.98
N ASP A 107 8.55 -21.55 -10.79
CA ASP A 107 8.78 -20.33 -11.54
C ASP A 107 8.34 -19.09 -10.74
N GLU A 108 8.98 -17.96 -10.99
CA GLU A 108 8.62 -16.68 -10.38
C GLU A 108 7.23 -16.23 -10.84
N SER A 109 6.36 -15.89 -9.88
CA SER A 109 5.09 -15.21 -10.14
C SER A 109 5.21 -13.74 -9.76
N ARG A 110 4.81 -12.83 -10.68
CA ARG A 110 5.07 -11.39 -10.54
C ARG A 110 3.87 -10.54 -10.92
N HIS A 111 3.57 -9.55 -10.09
CA HIS A 111 2.61 -8.50 -10.39
C HIS A 111 3.22 -7.11 -10.17
N ASP A 112 3.25 -6.31 -11.23
CA ASP A 112 3.67 -4.92 -11.20
C ASP A 112 2.43 -4.05 -11.49
N GLY A 113 1.85 -3.44 -10.46
CA GLY A 113 0.72 -2.51 -10.57
C GLY A 113 1.19 -1.06 -10.64
N VAL A 114 0.72 -0.31 -11.63
CA VAL A 114 0.93 1.13 -11.72
C VAL A 114 -0.41 1.83 -11.55
N HIS A 115 -0.57 2.57 -10.45
CA HIS A 115 -1.78 3.29 -10.09
C HIS A 115 -1.53 4.80 -10.19
N THR A 116 -2.34 5.51 -10.99
CA THR A 116 -2.25 6.96 -11.09
C THR A 116 -3.57 7.60 -10.68
N PHE A 117 -3.54 8.46 -9.68
CA PHE A 117 -4.70 9.16 -9.14
C PHE A 117 -4.67 10.63 -9.54
N TYR A 118 -5.75 11.10 -10.13
CA TYR A 118 -6.04 12.51 -10.36
C TYR A 118 -7.25 12.86 -9.48
N VAL A 119 -7.00 13.53 -8.36
CA VAL A 119 -8.02 13.84 -7.36
C VAL A 119 -8.47 15.28 -7.51
N GLY A 120 -9.71 15.45 -7.95
CA GLY A 120 -10.32 16.76 -8.20
C GLY A 120 -10.55 17.56 -6.93
N LYS A 121 -10.86 18.84 -7.06
CA LYS A 121 -10.99 19.81 -5.97
C LYS A 121 -11.93 19.33 -4.86
N ASN A 122 -11.55 19.60 -3.61
CA ASN A 122 -12.34 19.31 -2.40
C ASN A 122 -12.73 17.83 -2.27
N SER A 123 -12.05 16.91 -2.93
CA SER A 123 -12.36 15.49 -2.88
C SER A 123 -11.50 14.78 -1.84
N HIS A 124 -12.10 13.80 -1.17
CA HIS A 124 -11.48 12.98 -0.15
C HIS A 124 -11.44 11.53 -0.61
N VAL A 125 -10.25 10.95 -0.66
CA VAL A 125 -10.03 9.56 -1.09
C VAL A 125 -9.41 8.79 0.06
N HIS A 126 -10.03 7.67 0.44
CA HIS A 126 -9.39 6.66 1.25
C HIS A 126 -9.01 5.49 0.35
N TYR A 127 -7.71 5.18 0.29
CA TYR A 127 -7.14 4.09 -0.52
C TYR A 127 -6.49 3.07 0.38
N SER A 128 -7.01 1.85 0.38
CA SER A 128 -6.39 0.71 1.08
C SER A 128 -5.84 -0.32 0.11
N GLU A 129 -4.61 -0.78 0.36
CA GLU A 129 -3.94 -1.78 -0.47
C GLU A 129 -3.31 -2.86 0.40
N LYS A 130 -3.66 -4.12 0.14
CA LYS A 130 -3.08 -5.27 0.85
C LYS A 130 -2.36 -6.19 -0.13
N HIS A 131 -1.12 -6.54 0.19
CA HIS A 131 -0.33 -7.53 -0.54
C HIS A 131 -0.17 -8.80 0.28
N TYR A 132 -0.44 -9.93 -0.36
CA TYR A 132 -0.38 -11.24 0.28
C TYR A 132 0.16 -12.29 -0.68
N GLY A 133 1.07 -13.13 -0.20
CA GLY A 133 1.58 -14.28 -0.94
C GLY A 133 1.41 -15.56 -0.17
N GLU A 134 1.16 -16.66 -0.87
CA GLU A 134 1.13 -18.00 -0.31
C GLU A 134 1.51 -19.05 -1.37
N GLY A 135 1.58 -20.29 -0.97
CA GLY A 135 1.90 -21.44 -1.80
C GLY A 135 3.01 -22.27 -1.19
N ASP A 136 3.12 -23.50 -1.64
CA ASP A 136 4.11 -24.49 -1.21
C ASP A 136 5.22 -24.70 -2.26
N GLY A 137 5.19 -23.90 -3.32
CA GLY A 137 6.22 -23.94 -4.36
C GLY A 137 7.53 -23.25 -3.96
N ASN A 138 8.59 -23.48 -4.75
CA ASN A 138 9.89 -22.85 -4.56
C ASN A 138 10.06 -21.60 -5.44
N GLY A 139 9.08 -21.26 -6.26
CA GLY A 139 9.10 -20.04 -7.10
C GLY A 139 8.85 -18.81 -6.26
N LYS A 140 9.51 -17.70 -6.62
CA LYS A 140 9.37 -16.44 -5.89
C LYS A 140 8.04 -15.75 -6.18
N ASN A 141 7.49 -15.09 -5.18
CA ASN A 141 6.40 -14.14 -5.28
C ASN A 141 6.98 -12.71 -5.30
N VAL A 142 6.77 -11.98 -6.39
CA VAL A 142 7.32 -10.64 -6.60
C VAL A 142 6.22 -9.63 -6.85
N MET A 143 6.26 -8.50 -6.15
CA MET A 143 5.33 -7.39 -6.34
C MET A 143 6.06 -6.05 -6.31
N ASN A 144 5.94 -5.26 -7.40
CA ASN A 144 6.55 -3.92 -7.48
C ASN A 144 5.47 -2.87 -7.78
N PRO A 145 4.66 -2.50 -6.79
CA PRO A 145 3.60 -1.51 -6.98
C PRO A 145 4.20 -0.10 -7.14
N GLN A 146 3.60 0.68 -8.03
CA GLN A 146 3.87 2.10 -8.19
C GLN A 146 2.57 2.88 -8.04
N THR A 147 2.56 3.89 -7.18
CA THR A 147 1.39 4.74 -6.98
C THR A 147 1.78 6.22 -7.10
N ILE A 148 1.12 6.93 -7.99
CA ILE A 148 1.34 8.36 -8.23
C ILE A 148 0.02 9.09 -8.01
N VAL A 149 0.04 10.13 -7.18
CA VAL A 149 -1.15 10.88 -6.80
C VAL A 149 -0.94 12.35 -7.08
N TYR A 150 -1.92 12.98 -7.74
CA TYR A 150 -2.00 14.42 -7.94
C TYR A 150 -3.25 14.95 -7.24
N LEU A 151 -3.04 15.85 -6.25
CA LEU A 151 -4.12 16.45 -5.47
C LEU A 151 -4.37 17.90 -5.94
N GLU A 152 -5.58 18.17 -6.43
CA GLU A 152 -6.03 19.54 -6.71
C GLU A 152 -6.42 20.27 -5.43
N GLU A 153 -6.64 21.59 -5.50
CA GLU A 153 -6.95 22.47 -4.38
C GLU A 153 -8.02 21.89 -3.44
N GLY A 154 -7.75 21.84 -2.14
CA GLY A 154 -8.65 21.33 -1.11
C GLY A 154 -8.82 19.80 -1.08
N ALA A 155 -8.16 19.06 -1.96
CA ALA A 155 -8.27 17.61 -1.99
C ALA A 155 -7.43 16.91 -0.92
N SER A 156 -7.81 15.69 -0.55
CA SER A 156 -7.01 14.84 0.33
C SER A 156 -7.00 13.38 -0.10
N ILE A 157 -5.91 12.69 0.26
CA ILE A 157 -5.82 11.24 0.16
C ILE A 157 -5.22 10.65 1.43
N GLN A 158 -5.87 9.61 1.95
CA GLN A 158 -5.30 8.73 2.95
C GLN A 158 -5.03 7.37 2.31
N MET A 159 -3.76 6.92 2.39
CA MET A 159 -3.33 5.64 1.85
C MET A 159 -2.90 4.71 2.97
N ASP A 160 -3.55 3.55 3.09
CA ASP A 160 -3.20 2.48 4.02
C ASP A 160 -2.66 1.29 3.24
N THR A 161 -1.35 1.03 3.35
CA THR A 161 -0.68 -0.04 2.62
C THR A 161 -0.15 -1.10 3.58
N VAL A 162 -0.45 -2.38 3.28
CA VAL A 162 -0.11 -3.50 4.16
C VAL A 162 0.55 -4.63 3.36
N GLN A 163 1.72 -5.06 3.79
CA GLN A 163 2.41 -6.24 3.26
C GLN A 163 3.00 -7.04 4.42
N ILE A 164 2.36 -8.14 4.81
CA ILE A 164 2.71 -8.88 6.03
C ILE A 164 3.21 -10.28 5.75
N ARG A 165 2.92 -10.88 4.59
CA ARG A 165 3.24 -12.29 4.36
C ARG A 165 3.45 -12.65 2.91
N GLY A 166 4.45 -13.53 2.69
CA GLY A 166 4.60 -14.36 1.51
C GLY A 166 5.03 -13.66 0.23
N ILE A 167 5.55 -12.44 0.31
CA ILE A 167 6.16 -11.73 -0.81
C ILE A 167 7.68 -11.77 -0.62
N ASP A 168 8.39 -12.43 -1.55
CA ASP A 168 9.83 -12.65 -1.47
C ASP A 168 10.62 -11.40 -1.83
N SER A 169 10.11 -10.63 -2.79
CA SER A 169 10.73 -9.36 -3.19
C SER A 169 9.70 -8.31 -3.55
N THR A 170 9.88 -7.10 -3.01
CA THR A 170 9.04 -5.95 -3.36
C THR A 170 9.88 -4.69 -3.54
N LYS A 171 9.50 -3.88 -4.54
CA LYS A 171 10.01 -2.52 -4.74
C LYS A 171 8.82 -1.59 -4.94
N ARG A 172 8.32 -1.05 -3.84
CA ARG A 172 7.22 -0.09 -3.83
C ARG A 172 7.74 1.31 -4.16
N TYR A 173 7.05 2.01 -5.05
CA TYR A 173 7.24 3.44 -5.28
C TYR A 173 5.93 4.18 -5.06
N THR A 174 5.93 5.21 -4.21
CA THR A 174 4.75 6.04 -3.94
C THR A 174 5.14 7.51 -4.07
N LYS A 175 4.39 8.26 -4.88
CA LYS A 175 4.57 9.71 -5.02
C LYS A 175 3.24 10.45 -4.85
N ILE A 176 3.22 11.46 -4.00
CA ILE A 176 2.06 12.36 -3.84
C ILE A 176 2.51 13.79 -4.14
N VAL A 177 1.83 14.45 -5.06
CA VAL A 177 1.99 15.87 -5.37
C VAL A 177 0.81 16.62 -4.78
N CYS A 178 1.10 17.49 -3.81
CA CYS A 178 0.13 18.22 -3.03
C CYS A 178 -0.02 19.66 -3.53
N GLY A 179 -1.19 19.98 -4.08
CA GLY A 179 -1.57 21.35 -4.44
C GLY A 179 -1.90 22.22 -3.22
N LYS A 180 -2.55 23.36 -3.45
CA LYS A 180 -2.93 24.29 -2.40
C LYS A 180 -4.03 23.69 -1.48
N ASP A 181 -3.88 23.91 -0.16
CA ASP A 181 -4.82 23.47 0.88
C ASP A 181 -5.11 21.94 0.85
N THR A 182 -4.15 21.13 0.42
CA THR A 182 -4.30 19.66 0.29
C THR A 182 -3.66 18.90 1.44
N GLU A 183 -4.07 17.62 1.60
CA GLU A 183 -3.45 16.71 2.55
C GLU A 183 -3.19 15.33 1.94
N GLY A 184 -1.94 14.87 2.04
CA GLY A 184 -1.53 13.52 1.65
C GLY A 184 -0.98 12.74 2.85
N VAL A 185 -1.62 11.61 3.20
CA VAL A 185 -1.20 10.74 4.30
C VAL A 185 -0.92 9.35 3.76
N VAL A 186 0.24 8.79 4.09
CA VAL A 186 0.59 7.39 3.80
C VAL A 186 0.89 6.66 5.10
N THR A 187 0.15 5.60 5.38
CA THR A 187 0.42 4.65 6.45
C THR A 187 0.89 3.32 5.84
N GLU A 188 2.11 2.93 6.12
CA GLU A 188 2.66 1.65 5.67
C GLU A 188 2.86 0.70 6.83
N ARG A 189 2.45 -0.56 6.64
CA ARG A 189 2.73 -1.68 7.54
C ARG A 189 3.44 -2.77 6.76
N LEU A 190 4.70 -3.05 7.13
CA LEU A 190 5.55 -3.97 6.41
C LEU A 190 6.15 -5.00 7.37
N LEU A 191 5.98 -6.28 7.05
CA LEU A 191 6.71 -7.36 7.72
C LEU A 191 7.45 -8.21 6.69
N THR A 192 8.73 -8.45 6.94
CA THR A 192 9.57 -9.38 6.16
C THR A 192 10.18 -10.43 7.08
N HIS A 193 10.33 -11.64 6.57
CA HIS A 193 10.93 -12.77 7.28
C HIS A 193 11.75 -13.67 6.33
N GLY A 194 12.47 -14.64 6.87
CA GLY A 194 13.32 -15.52 6.07
C GLY A 194 14.37 -14.73 5.30
N HIS A 195 14.38 -14.84 3.98
CA HIS A 195 15.29 -14.12 3.07
C HIS A 195 14.57 -13.05 2.23
N GLN A 196 13.40 -12.60 2.64
CA GLN A 196 12.62 -11.61 1.91
C GLN A 196 13.32 -10.25 1.84
N GLU A 197 13.11 -9.56 0.72
CA GLU A 197 13.67 -8.24 0.47
C GLU A 197 12.56 -7.24 0.16
N ALA A 198 12.55 -6.10 0.85
CA ALA A 198 11.60 -5.03 0.60
C ALA A 198 12.28 -3.68 0.48
N THR A 199 11.94 -2.96 -0.58
CA THR A 199 12.30 -1.55 -0.77
C THR A 199 11.01 -0.74 -0.82
N SER A 200 10.91 0.29 0.02
CA SER A 200 9.83 1.26 0.00
C SER A 200 10.42 2.64 -0.26
N ASP A 201 10.14 3.17 -1.45
CA ASP A 201 10.55 4.51 -1.90
C ASP A 201 9.31 5.40 -1.93
N MET A 202 9.28 6.41 -1.08
CA MET A 202 8.14 7.32 -0.92
C MET A 202 8.56 8.76 -1.11
N GLU A 203 7.80 9.52 -1.90
CA GLU A 203 8.02 10.94 -2.12
C GLU A 203 6.72 11.72 -1.93
N ILE A 204 6.73 12.72 -1.06
CA ILE A 204 5.65 13.71 -0.96
C ILE A 204 6.21 15.07 -1.33
N VAL A 205 5.60 15.70 -2.34
CA VAL A 205 5.96 17.03 -2.83
C VAL A 205 4.86 18.01 -2.44
N LEU A 206 5.18 18.97 -1.59
CA LEU A 206 4.27 19.97 -1.05
C LEU A 206 4.46 21.27 -1.85
N ASP A 207 3.76 21.36 -3.00
CA ASP A 207 3.90 22.45 -3.96
C ASP A 207 3.00 23.65 -3.66
N GLY A 208 1.84 23.40 -3.06
CA GLY A 208 0.84 24.44 -2.79
C GLY A 208 0.91 25.01 -1.38
N GLU A 209 0.44 26.25 -1.21
CA GLU A 209 0.30 26.87 0.11
C GLU A 209 -0.65 26.04 1.01
N ASN A 210 -0.32 25.96 2.30
CA ASN A 210 -1.02 25.22 3.34
C ASN A 210 -1.15 23.70 3.06
N SER A 211 -0.38 23.16 2.12
CA SER A 211 -0.35 21.72 1.88
C SER A 211 0.28 20.97 3.07
N ARG A 212 -0.21 19.76 3.30
CA ARG A 212 0.25 18.88 4.39
C ARG A 212 0.62 17.51 3.85
N GLY A 213 1.72 16.98 4.34
CA GLY A 213 2.16 15.62 4.00
C GLY A 213 2.54 14.83 5.25
N ARG A 214 2.08 13.59 5.34
CA ARG A 214 2.45 12.70 6.43
C ARG A 214 2.78 11.30 5.93
N VAL A 215 3.91 10.78 6.39
CA VAL A 215 4.28 9.37 6.18
C VAL A 215 4.45 8.73 7.55
N ILE A 216 3.77 7.60 7.77
CA ILE A 216 3.90 6.75 8.95
C ILE A 216 4.28 5.37 8.45
N SER A 217 5.53 4.95 8.65
CA SER A 217 5.98 3.60 8.32
C SER A 217 6.25 2.83 9.60
N ARG A 218 5.58 1.68 9.75
CA ARG A 218 5.84 0.71 10.80
C ARG A 218 6.28 -0.59 10.16
N SER A 219 7.50 -1.02 10.47
CA SER A 219 8.04 -2.21 9.84
C SER A 219 8.69 -3.17 10.83
N VAL A 220 8.62 -4.45 10.50
CA VAL A 220 9.26 -5.53 11.23
C VAL A 220 10.09 -6.36 10.27
N ALA A 221 11.36 -6.56 10.57
CA ALA A 221 12.23 -7.47 9.82
C ALA A 221 12.74 -8.59 10.74
N GLN A 222 12.55 -9.82 10.29
CA GLN A 222 12.90 -11.04 11.03
C GLN A 222 13.89 -11.90 10.23
N ASP A 223 14.55 -12.82 10.91
CA ASP A 223 15.46 -13.83 10.38
C ASP A 223 16.67 -13.21 9.66
N GLU A 224 16.80 -13.40 8.35
CA GLU A 224 17.84 -12.84 7.47
C GLU A 224 17.26 -11.87 6.43
N SER A 225 16.02 -11.43 6.62
CA SER A 225 15.36 -10.52 5.70
C SER A 225 15.97 -9.11 5.67
N SER A 226 15.71 -8.36 4.62
CA SER A 226 16.24 -7.01 4.48
C SER A 226 15.17 -6.01 4.04
N GLN A 227 15.23 -4.81 4.63
CA GLN A 227 14.36 -3.70 4.28
C GLN A 227 15.16 -2.43 4.02
N LEU A 228 14.77 -1.71 2.96
CA LEU A 228 15.25 -0.37 2.65
C LEU A 228 14.05 0.58 2.57
N PHE A 229 14.03 1.58 3.44
CA PHE A 229 13.02 2.63 3.43
C PHE A 229 13.67 3.96 3.02
N TYR A 230 13.13 4.59 1.98
CA TYR A 230 13.66 5.82 1.39
C TYR A 230 12.57 6.88 1.30
N PRO A 231 12.20 7.54 2.42
CA PRO A 231 11.19 8.58 2.43
C PRO A 231 11.81 9.94 2.02
N ARG A 232 11.15 10.63 1.08
CA ARG A 232 11.52 11.97 0.64
C ARG A 232 10.35 12.92 0.88
N MET A 233 10.64 14.07 1.48
CA MET A 233 9.68 15.15 1.72
C MET A 233 10.23 16.45 1.16
N VAL A 234 9.52 17.04 0.20
CA VAL A 234 9.92 18.30 -0.46
C VAL A 234 8.87 19.37 -0.19
N GLY A 235 9.28 20.47 0.41
CA GLY A 235 8.42 21.64 0.70
C GLY A 235 8.78 22.83 -0.17
N ASN A 236 7.93 23.16 -1.15
CA ASN A 236 8.14 24.25 -2.11
C ASN A 236 7.37 25.54 -1.76
N ALA A 237 6.46 25.47 -0.79
CA ALA A 237 5.62 26.58 -0.36
C ALA A 237 5.52 26.62 1.18
N LYS A 238 4.65 27.50 1.73
CA LYS A 238 4.25 27.43 3.14
C LYS A 238 3.48 26.12 3.36
N CYS A 239 4.12 25.14 3.97
CA CYS A 239 3.60 23.79 4.10
C CYS A 239 4.06 23.12 5.38
N PHE A 240 3.47 21.97 5.69
CA PHE A 240 3.87 21.13 6.81
C PHE A 240 4.06 19.68 6.36
N GLY A 241 5.22 19.10 6.64
CA GLY A 241 5.53 17.72 6.33
C GLY A 241 6.08 16.96 7.53
N HIS A 242 5.63 15.72 7.74
CA HIS A 242 6.10 14.87 8.82
C HIS A 242 6.31 13.44 8.33
N VAL A 243 7.51 12.93 8.51
CA VAL A 243 7.87 11.53 8.25
C VAL A 243 8.19 10.86 9.57
N GLN A 244 7.47 9.80 9.90
CA GLN A 244 7.71 8.94 11.05
C GLN A 244 8.03 7.51 10.57
N CYS A 245 9.14 6.97 11.04
CA CYS A 245 9.63 5.65 10.66
C CYS A 245 10.01 4.85 11.91
N ASP A 246 9.16 3.91 12.31
CA ASP A 246 9.38 3.05 13.44
C ASP A 246 9.59 1.61 12.98
N SER A 247 10.67 0.96 13.44
CA SER A 247 11.01 -0.38 12.96
C SER A 247 11.49 -1.28 14.09
N ILE A 248 11.07 -2.55 14.06
CA ILE A 248 11.55 -3.61 14.92
C ILE A 248 12.44 -4.55 14.09
N ILE A 249 13.66 -4.80 14.58
CA ILE A 249 14.61 -5.72 13.96
C ILE A 249 14.82 -6.94 14.84
N MET A 250 14.82 -8.13 14.23
CA MET A 250 14.92 -9.41 14.94
C MET A 250 15.85 -10.38 14.17
N GLY A 251 16.52 -11.26 14.91
CA GLY A 251 17.45 -12.21 14.30
C GLY A 251 18.67 -11.52 13.68
N SER A 252 18.96 -11.89 12.44
CA SER A 252 20.05 -11.33 11.61
C SER A 252 19.54 -10.40 10.52
N ALA A 253 18.27 -9.96 10.62
CA ALA A 253 17.65 -9.08 9.65
C ALA A 253 18.36 -7.72 9.55
N LYS A 254 18.12 -7.00 8.47
CA LYS A 254 18.73 -5.69 8.20
C LYS A 254 17.66 -4.70 7.82
N ILE A 255 17.64 -3.55 8.48
CA ILE A 255 16.78 -2.41 8.14
C ILE A 255 17.67 -1.19 7.92
N ARG A 256 17.43 -0.49 6.82
CA ARG A 256 18.09 0.77 6.50
C ARG A 256 17.03 1.81 6.14
N SER A 257 17.02 2.91 6.85
CA SER A 257 16.20 4.10 6.52
C SER A 257 17.12 5.23 6.05
N ILE A 258 16.78 5.83 4.89
CA ILE A 258 17.57 6.93 4.29
C ILE A 258 16.60 8.06 4.00
N PRO A 259 16.28 8.93 4.98
CA PRO A 259 15.38 10.04 4.78
C PRO A 259 16.04 11.18 4.01
N GLU A 260 15.25 11.83 3.16
CA GLU A 260 15.62 13.06 2.47
C GLU A 260 14.57 14.15 2.72
N ILE A 261 15.01 15.30 3.20
CA ILE A 261 14.16 16.46 3.45
C ILE A 261 14.72 17.65 2.67
N ALA A 262 13.89 18.25 1.81
CA ALA A 262 14.23 19.46 1.05
C ALA A 262 13.22 20.58 1.32
N ALA A 263 13.62 21.62 2.06
CA ALA A 263 12.82 22.82 2.30
C ALA A 263 13.28 23.91 1.34
N ASN A 264 12.49 24.15 0.29
CA ASN A 264 12.77 25.16 -0.74
C ASN A 264 12.07 26.51 -0.47
N SER A 265 11.26 26.57 0.59
CA SER A 265 10.60 27.78 1.09
C SER A 265 10.99 28.02 2.55
N THR A 266 11.17 29.27 2.95
CA THR A 266 11.44 29.66 4.35
C THR A 266 10.27 29.35 5.29
N ASP A 267 9.06 29.23 4.74
CA ASP A 267 7.83 28.92 5.49
C ASP A 267 7.50 27.42 5.48
N ALA A 268 8.34 26.58 4.86
CA ALA A 268 8.18 25.15 4.91
C ALA A 268 8.64 24.58 6.27
N GLN A 269 7.81 23.78 6.91
CA GLN A 269 8.10 23.08 8.16
C GLN A 269 8.10 21.57 7.88
N LEU A 270 9.27 20.96 7.90
CA LEU A 270 9.45 19.54 7.61
C LEU A 270 10.15 18.85 8.78
N ILE A 271 9.57 17.75 9.24
CA ILE A 271 10.05 16.98 10.39
C ILE A 271 10.27 15.53 9.95
N HIS A 272 11.36 14.94 10.41
CA HIS A 272 11.61 13.50 10.30
C HIS A 272 11.92 12.91 11.68
N GLU A 273 11.27 11.82 12.02
CA GLU A 273 11.51 11.00 13.21
C GLU A 273 11.75 9.55 12.79
N ALA A 274 12.74 8.90 13.37
CA ALA A 274 13.03 7.50 13.11
C ALA A 274 13.47 6.77 14.37
N ALA A 275 12.92 5.58 14.58
CA ALA A 275 13.35 4.65 15.61
C ALA A 275 13.53 3.24 15.01
N ILE A 276 14.74 2.69 15.10
CA ILE A 276 15.01 1.31 14.71
C ILE A 276 15.56 0.62 15.96
N GLY A 277 14.87 -0.42 16.42
CA GLY A 277 15.27 -1.12 17.63
C GLY A 277 14.79 -2.57 17.63
N LYS A 278 15.05 -3.24 18.75
CA LYS A 278 14.54 -4.57 19.05
C LYS A 278 13.45 -4.48 20.12
N ILE A 279 12.66 -5.52 20.25
CA ILE A 279 11.69 -5.63 21.34
C ILE A 279 12.42 -5.54 22.67
N ALA A 280 11.95 -4.67 23.56
CA ALA A 280 12.54 -4.52 24.89
C ALA A 280 12.28 -5.78 25.75
N GLY A 281 13.34 -6.30 26.38
CA GLY A 281 13.24 -7.49 27.21
C GLY A 281 12.21 -7.37 28.35
N ASP A 282 12.06 -6.16 28.90
CA ASP A 282 11.09 -5.89 29.97
C ASP A 282 9.63 -6.04 29.48
N GLN A 283 9.34 -5.70 28.22
CA GLN A 283 8.00 -5.89 27.63
C GLN A 283 7.69 -7.38 27.46
N LEU A 284 8.65 -8.16 26.95
CA LEU A 284 8.50 -9.62 26.84
C LEU A 284 8.32 -10.26 28.21
N LEU A 285 9.19 -9.91 29.18
CA LEU A 285 9.10 -10.45 30.53
C LEU A 285 7.74 -10.14 31.17
N LYS A 286 7.22 -8.91 31.01
CA LYS A 286 5.93 -8.53 31.55
C LYS A 286 4.79 -9.39 31.00
N LEU A 287 4.75 -9.64 29.69
CA LEU A 287 3.74 -10.49 29.07
C LEU A 287 3.88 -11.95 29.53
N GLN A 288 5.09 -12.45 29.67
CA GLN A 288 5.34 -13.79 30.20
C GLN A 288 4.87 -13.93 31.66
N THR A 289 5.00 -12.90 32.49
CA THR A 289 4.46 -12.92 33.87
C THR A 289 2.94 -12.96 33.90
N LEU A 290 2.27 -12.57 32.80
CA LEU A 290 0.83 -12.70 32.63
C LEU A 290 0.40 -14.07 32.06
N GLY A 291 1.34 -14.99 31.85
CA GLY A 291 1.08 -16.37 31.46
C GLY A 291 1.26 -16.67 29.97
N LEU A 292 1.76 -15.73 29.15
CA LEU A 292 2.09 -16.01 27.75
C LEU A 292 3.44 -16.73 27.65
N THR A 293 3.57 -17.61 26.66
CA THR A 293 4.89 -18.13 26.26
C THR A 293 5.73 -17.01 25.67
N ALA A 294 7.03 -17.23 25.48
CA ALA A 294 7.91 -16.25 24.85
C ALA A 294 7.43 -15.89 23.42
N GLU A 295 7.03 -16.89 22.66
CA GLU A 295 6.53 -16.74 21.28
C GLU A 295 5.20 -15.98 21.25
N GLU A 296 4.24 -16.31 22.11
CA GLU A 296 2.97 -15.58 22.20
C GLU A 296 3.14 -14.12 22.63
N ALA A 297 4.10 -13.86 23.55
CA ALA A 297 4.42 -12.50 23.98
C ALA A 297 5.01 -11.66 22.83
N GLU A 298 5.93 -12.24 22.07
CA GLU A 298 6.54 -11.61 20.89
C GLU A 298 5.48 -11.33 19.82
N ASP A 299 4.68 -12.32 19.43
CA ASP A 299 3.60 -12.19 18.46
C ASP A 299 2.58 -11.13 18.87
N THR A 300 2.24 -11.04 20.16
CA THR A 300 1.34 -10.02 20.69
C THR A 300 1.91 -8.61 20.54
N ILE A 301 3.21 -8.42 20.82
CA ILE A 301 3.86 -7.12 20.64
C ILE A 301 3.91 -6.74 19.16
N LEU A 302 4.28 -7.67 18.27
CA LEU A 302 4.35 -7.41 16.84
C LEU A 302 2.99 -7.06 16.24
N LYS A 303 1.94 -7.78 16.62
CA LYS A 303 0.56 -7.45 16.20
C LYS A 303 0.13 -6.06 16.67
N GLY A 304 0.42 -5.72 17.93
CA GLY A 304 0.12 -4.38 18.45
C GLY A 304 0.94 -3.28 17.80
N PHE A 305 2.18 -3.55 17.42
CA PHE A 305 3.04 -2.59 16.73
C PHE A 305 2.60 -2.33 15.28
N LEU A 306 2.12 -3.37 14.60
CA LEU A 306 1.64 -3.30 13.21
C LEU A 306 0.12 -2.96 13.10
N ALA A 307 -0.58 -2.78 14.20
CA ALA A 307 -2.02 -2.46 14.22
C ALA A 307 -2.35 -1.04 13.71
#